data_c69b23a7738dc3a84b2a1e92f40d05e4
#
_entry.id   c69b23a7738dc3a84b2a1e92f40d05e4
#
_cell.length_a   1.000
_cell.length_b   1.000
_cell.length_c   1.000
_cell.angle_alpha   90.00
_cell.angle_beta   90.00
_cell.angle_gamma   90.00
#
_symmetry.space_group_name_H-M   'P 1'
#
loop_
_entity.id
_entity.type
_entity.pdbx_description
1 polymer ?
#
loop_
_entity_poly.entity_id
_entity_poly.type
_entity_poly.pdbx_seq_one_letter_code
_entity_poly.pdbx_strand_id
1 'polypeptide(L)'
;FPQQVTTAASWNPENAYNMALVCAYETRASGIPWNFSPVLDLGIDPRFSRQFESFGEDPLLVERFGVEMIKGYQGLDNDISNKYNVAACMKHFVGYHATISGKDRTPAYIPDNVLSEYHIEPFKKAIEAGAKTVMINSGLINGVPVHADYNIMINILRKKLGFEGVILTDWEDIRKLHDRDKVAKNQREAIKMAINSGIDMSMVPYEYEHFVKNL
;
A
#
# COMPACT_ATOMS: atom_id res chain seq x y z
N PHE A 1 9.53 -17.27 3.67
CA PHE A 1 10.65 -16.33 3.59
C PHE A 1 10.68 -15.41 4.81
N PRO A 2 11.86 -14.80 5.13
CA PRO A 2 11.95 -13.81 6.19
C PRO A 2 11.18 -12.54 5.84
N GLN A 3 10.88 -11.74 6.86
CA GLN A 3 10.26 -10.43 6.69
C GLN A 3 11.19 -9.44 5.93
N GLN A 4 10.60 -8.39 5.36
CA GLN A 4 11.32 -7.42 4.53
C GLN A 4 12.51 -6.77 5.25
N VAL A 5 12.40 -6.47 6.54
CA VAL A 5 13.51 -5.94 7.34
C VAL A 5 14.73 -6.87 7.32
N THR A 6 14.53 -8.18 7.37
CA THR A 6 15.62 -9.16 7.32
C THR A 6 16.23 -9.22 5.91
N THR A 7 15.40 -9.11 4.87
CA THR A 7 15.88 -9.04 3.49
C THR A 7 16.73 -7.79 3.28
N ALA A 8 16.28 -6.64 3.80
CA ALA A 8 17.01 -5.38 3.74
C ALA A 8 18.37 -5.44 4.50
N ALA A 9 18.41 -6.16 5.63
CA ALA A 9 19.63 -6.35 6.40
C ALA A 9 20.75 -7.07 5.62
N SER A 10 20.43 -7.72 4.51
CA SER A 10 21.44 -8.32 3.61
C SER A 10 22.20 -7.28 2.78
N TRP A 11 21.72 -6.04 2.69
CA TRP A 11 22.26 -4.96 1.85
C TRP A 11 22.41 -5.33 0.37
N ASN A 12 21.73 -6.38 -0.08
CA ASN A 12 21.72 -6.82 -1.46
C ASN A 12 20.28 -6.84 -2.02
N PRO A 13 19.86 -5.83 -2.83
CA PRO A 13 18.53 -5.77 -3.43
C PRO A 13 18.17 -6.98 -4.30
N GLU A 14 19.15 -7.67 -4.89
CA GLU A 14 18.92 -8.90 -5.66
C GLU A 14 18.25 -10.00 -4.81
N ASN A 15 18.50 -10.02 -3.50
CA ASN A 15 17.80 -10.94 -2.60
C ASN A 15 16.29 -10.67 -2.54
N ALA A 16 15.88 -9.41 -2.63
CA ALA A 16 14.46 -9.05 -2.71
C ALA A 16 13.83 -9.51 -4.03
N TYR A 17 14.55 -9.33 -5.15
CA TYR A 17 14.12 -9.85 -6.45
C TYR A 17 13.94 -11.38 -6.41
N ASN A 18 14.94 -12.11 -5.98
CA ASN A 18 14.93 -13.58 -5.94
C ASN A 18 13.84 -14.11 -5.01
N MET A 19 13.67 -13.50 -3.84
CA MET A 19 12.59 -13.85 -2.91
C MET A 19 11.21 -13.63 -3.55
N ALA A 20 11.01 -12.50 -4.21
CA ALA A 20 9.75 -12.16 -4.86
C ALA A 20 9.46 -13.08 -6.05
N LEU A 21 10.48 -13.46 -6.82
CA LEU A 21 10.38 -14.41 -7.93
C LEU A 21 9.85 -15.77 -7.46
N VAL A 22 10.43 -16.31 -6.38
CA VAL A 22 9.98 -17.59 -5.80
C VAL A 22 8.56 -17.44 -5.22
N CYS A 23 8.29 -16.36 -4.49
CA CYS A 23 6.95 -16.09 -3.97
C CYS A 23 5.91 -15.97 -5.10
N ALA A 24 6.24 -15.31 -6.22
CA ALA A 24 5.34 -15.21 -7.36
C ALA A 24 5.01 -16.59 -7.92
N TYR A 25 6.02 -17.40 -8.15
CA TYR A 25 5.84 -18.77 -8.65
C TYR A 25 4.94 -19.61 -7.75
N GLU A 26 5.21 -19.65 -6.44
CA GLU A 26 4.44 -20.45 -5.48
C GLU A 26 3.01 -19.90 -5.30
N THR A 27 2.83 -18.58 -5.25
CA THR A 27 1.52 -17.92 -5.17
C THR A 27 0.70 -18.25 -6.41
N ARG A 28 1.29 -18.13 -7.60
CA ARG A 28 0.61 -18.46 -8.87
C ARG A 28 0.27 -19.93 -8.98
N ALA A 29 1.17 -20.82 -8.55
CA ALA A 29 0.92 -22.27 -8.51
C ALA A 29 -0.24 -22.63 -7.57
N SER A 30 -0.51 -21.82 -6.55
CA SER A 30 -1.66 -21.95 -5.67
C SER A 30 -2.96 -21.35 -6.24
N GLY A 31 -2.95 -20.87 -7.48
CA GLY A 31 -4.10 -20.27 -8.15
C GLY A 31 -4.36 -18.81 -7.78
N ILE A 32 -3.42 -18.14 -7.09
CA ILE A 32 -3.56 -16.76 -6.65
C ILE A 32 -2.78 -15.84 -7.60
N PRO A 33 -3.44 -14.91 -8.33
CA PRO A 33 -2.76 -14.05 -9.31
C PRO A 33 -2.24 -12.75 -8.73
N TRP A 34 -2.36 -12.51 -7.44
CA TRP A 34 -2.14 -11.23 -6.78
C TRP A 34 -1.50 -11.38 -5.41
N ASN A 35 -0.45 -10.62 -5.14
CA ASN A 35 0.24 -10.61 -3.84
C ASN A 35 0.20 -9.20 -3.22
N PHE A 36 -0.15 -9.09 -1.91
CA PHE A 36 -0.23 -7.84 -1.18
C PHE A 36 1.14 -7.41 -0.62
N SER A 37 2.09 -7.23 -1.51
CA SER A 37 3.50 -6.89 -1.24
C SER A 37 4.08 -6.13 -2.45
N PRO A 38 5.09 -5.26 -2.28
CA PRO A 38 5.88 -4.94 -1.09
C PRO A 38 5.24 -3.91 -0.14
N VAL A 39 5.70 -3.89 1.12
CA VAL A 39 5.47 -2.77 2.05
C VAL A 39 6.54 -1.72 1.78
N LEU A 40 6.12 -0.50 1.45
CA LEU A 40 6.99 0.64 1.15
C LEU A 40 6.92 1.75 2.20
N ASP A 41 6.29 1.45 3.34
CA ASP A 41 6.28 2.35 4.49
C ASP A 41 7.67 2.44 5.11
N LEU A 42 8.03 3.63 5.59
CA LEU A 42 9.31 3.86 6.28
C LEU A 42 9.21 3.41 7.74
N GLY A 43 10.05 2.47 8.15
CA GLY A 43 10.10 1.93 9.52
C GLY A 43 10.85 2.87 10.48
N ILE A 44 10.41 4.13 10.63
CA ILE A 44 11.10 5.16 11.40
C ILE A 44 10.90 4.96 12.91
N ASP A 45 9.72 4.55 13.34
CA ASP A 45 9.40 4.37 14.75
C ASP A 45 9.46 2.90 15.18
N PRO A 46 10.44 2.52 16.01
CA PRO A 46 10.58 1.13 16.47
C PRO A 46 9.45 0.65 17.38
N ARG A 47 8.59 1.57 17.87
CA ARG A 47 7.40 1.20 18.65
C ARG A 47 6.26 0.71 17.78
N PHE A 48 6.29 1.00 16.46
CA PHE A 48 5.24 0.59 15.52
C PHE A 48 5.21 -0.93 15.38
N SER A 49 4.06 -1.53 15.67
CA SER A 49 3.92 -3.00 15.77
C SER A 49 4.22 -3.77 14.48
N ARG A 50 4.15 -3.11 13.33
CA ARG A 50 4.43 -3.68 11.99
C ARG A 50 5.73 -3.16 11.38
N GLN A 51 6.59 -2.56 12.17
CA GLN A 51 7.87 -2.01 11.71
C GLN A 51 8.73 -3.07 10.97
N PHE A 52 8.67 -4.32 11.40
CA PHE A 52 9.38 -5.43 10.79
C PHE A 52 8.94 -5.76 9.35
N GLU A 53 7.77 -5.29 8.91
CA GLU A 53 7.30 -5.48 7.54
C GLU A 53 7.99 -4.53 6.55
N SER A 54 8.59 -3.43 7.01
CA SER A 54 9.28 -2.48 6.14
C SER A 54 10.72 -2.93 5.80
N PHE A 55 11.32 -2.29 4.79
CA PHE A 55 12.74 -2.47 4.49
C PHE A 55 13.67 -1.63 5.40
N GLY A 56 13.12 -0.74 6.24
CA GLY A 56 13.87 0.13 7.12
C GLY A 56 13.37 1.57 7.10
N GLU A 57 14.17 2.48 7.68
CA GLU A 57 13.82 3.89 7.84
C GLU A 57 14.30 4.79 6.68
N ASP A 58 15.30 4.34 5.92
CA ASP A 58 15.89 5.08 4.81
C ASP A 58 15.04 4.94 3.54
N PRO A 59 14.51 6.04 2.96
CA PRO A 59 13.67 5.99 1.78
C PRO A 59 14.40 5.41 0.55
N LEU A 60 15.71 5.63 0.41
CA LEU A 60 16.49 5.07 -0.70
C LEU A 60 16.59 3.55 -0.58
N LEU A 61 16.78 3.04 0.63
CA LEU A 61 16.80 1.59 0.89
C LEU A 61 15.45 0.97 0.55
N VAL A 62 14.34 1.56 1.04
CA VAL A 62 12.98 1.11 0.75
C VAL A 62 12.67 1.14 -0.75
N GLU A 63 13.09 2.20 -1.45
CA GLU A 63 12.97 2.32 -2.90
C GLU A 63 13.68 1.17 -3.63
N ARG A 64 14.97 0.96 -3.34
CA ARG A 64 15.80 -0.03 -4.04
C ARG A 64 15.26 -1.45 -3.87
N PHE A 65 14.94 -1.83 -2.64
CA PHE A 65 14.41 -3.16 -2.36
C PHE A 65 12.97 -3.33 -2.88
N GLY A 66 12.14 -2.30 -2.76
CA GLY A 66 10.77 -2.31 -3.26
C GLY A 66 10.67 -2.48 -4.77
N VAL A 67 11.51 -1.76 -5.53
CA VAL A 67 11.60 -1.88 -7.00
C VAL A 67 11.99 -3.30 -7.40
N GLU A 68 12.99 -3.89 -6.76
CA GLU A 68 13.41 -5.26 -7.09
C GLU A 68 12.33 -6.30 -6.71
N MET A 69 11.60 -6.11 -5.61
CA MET A 69 10.46 -6.99 -5.32
C MET A 69 9.36 -6.91 -6.38
N ILE A 70 9.03 -5.73 -6.87
CA ILE A 70 8.02 -5.57 -7.93
C ILE A 70 8.44 -6.30 -9.19
N LYS A 71 9.69 -6.14 -9.62
CA LYS A 71 10.25 -6.87 -10.76
C LYS A 71 10.22 -8.38 -10.55
N GLY A 72 10.51 -8.86 -9.36
CA GLY A 72 10.45 -10.27 -9.02
C GLY A 72 9.02 -10.84 -9.07
N TYR A 73 8.02 -10.09 -8.63
CA TYR A 73 6.62 -10.50 -8.68
C TYR A 73 6.04 -10.46 -10.08
N GLN A 74 6.31 -9.40 -10.85
CA GLN A 74 5.65 -9.11 -12.12
C GLN A 74 6.46 -9.52 -13.36
N GLY A 75 7.72 -9.97 -13.16
CA GLY A 75 8.68 -10.18 -14.24
C GLY A 75 9.32 -8.87 -14.71
N LEU A 76 10.42 -8.97 -15.42
CA LEU A 76 11.16 -7.78 -15.93
C LEU A 76 10.43 -7.03 -17.03
N ASP A 77 9.49 -7.70 -17.70
CA ASP A 77 8.61 -7.17 -18.74
C ASP A 77 7.24 -6.69 -18.20
N ASN A 78 7.00 -6.81 -16.89
CA ASN A 78 5.73 -6.52 -16.24
C ASN A 78 4.51 -7.29 -16.81
N ASP A 79 4.74 -8.43 -17.41
CA ASP A 79 3.67 -9.29 -17.94
C ASP A 79 3.08 -10.20 -16.86
N ILE A 80 2.02 -9.73 -16.21
CA ILE A 80 1.26 -10.51 -15.21
C ILE A 80 0.36 -11.59 -15.82
N SER A 81 0.24 -11.67 -17.14
CA SER A 81 -0.43 -12.80 -17.83
C SER A 81 0.44 -14.05 -17.85
N ASN A 82 1.75 -13.89 -17.69
CA ASN A 82 2.68 -14.99 -17.60
C ASN A 82 2.33 -15.89 -16.41
N LYS A 83 2.33 -17.19 -16.63
CA LYS A 83 1.93 -18.22 -15.65
C LYS A 83 2.83 -18.30 -14.39
N TYR A 84 3.94 -17.61 -14.37
CA TYR A 84 4.86 -17.56 -13.23
C TYR A 84 4.81 -16.23 -12.47
N ASN A 85 4.15 -15.21 -13.02
CA ASN A 85 4.08 -13.88 -12.46
C ASN A 85 2.76 -13.63 -11.71
N VAL A 86 2.79 -12.70 -10.76
CA VAL A 86 1.61 -12.20 -10.04
C VAL A 86 1.62 -10.68 -10.03
N ALA A 87 0.46 -10.05 -9.89
CA ALA A 87 0.41 -8.62 -9.67
C ALA A 87 0.98 -8.29 -8.28
N ALA A 88 1.87 -7.31 -8.23
CA ALA A 88 2.34 -6.72 -6.97
C ALA A 88 1.33 -5.69 -6.45
N CYS A 89 1.25 -5.54 -5.13
CA CYS A 89 0.48 -4.50 -4.47
C CYS A 89 1.38 -3.71 -3.53
N MET A 90 1.86 -2.56 -3.98
CA MET A 90 2.62 -1.68 -3.11
C MET A 90 1.74 -1.12 -2.00
N LYS A 91 2.26 -1.08 -0.75
CA LYS A 91 1.47 -0.68 0.42
C LYS A 91 2.32 -0.04 1.52
N HIS A 92 1.71 0.73 2.42
CA HIS A 92 0.35 1.26 2.43
C HIS A 92 0.41 2.74 2.06
N PHE A 93 -0.09 3.13 0.93
CA PHE A 93 -0.01 4.51 0.44
C PHE A 93 -0.89 5.44 1.26
N VAL A 94 -0.34 6.36 2.02
CA VAL A 94 1.03 6.78 2.26
C VAL A 94 1.21 7.10 3.75
N GLY A 95 2.46 7.00 4.27
CA GLY A 95 2.79 7.45 5.62
C GLY A 95 2.24 6.61 6.78
N TYR A 96 1.88 5.35 6.53
CA TYR A 96 1.20 4.48 7.49
C TYR A 96 2.01 4.19 8.76
N HIS A 97 3.32 4.02 8.66
CA HIS A 97 4.17 3.75 9.81
C HIS A 97 4.58 5.01 10.60
N ALA A 98 4.23 6.21 10.12
CA ALA A 98 4.63 7.49 10.72
C ALA A 98 3.65 7.99 11.80
N THR A 99 2.99 7.08 12.53
CA THR A 99 2.01 7.46 13.56
C THR A 99 2.68 8.12 14.77
N ILE A 100 2.07 9.18 15.29
CA ILE A 100 2.58 9.88 16.49
C ILE A 100 2.67 8.94 17.70
N SER A 101 1.68 8.07 17.86
CA SER A 101 1.59 7.20 19.03
C SER A 101 2.50 5.96 18.93
N GLY A 102 3.03 5.63 17.77
CA GLY A 102 3.67 4.35 17.47
C GLY A 102 2.70 3.16 17.40
N LYS A 103 1.40 3.41 17.45
CA LYS A 103 0.38 2.34 17.40
C LYS A 103 -0.21 2.22 16.01
N ASP A 104 -0.55 0.99 15.63
CA ASP A 104 -1.21 0.65 14.38
C ASP A 104 -2.52 1.42 14.19
N ARG A 105 -2.79 1.88 12.97
CA ARG A 105 -4.03 2.55 12.55
C ARG A 105 -4.39 3.81 13.37
N THR A 106 -3.40 4.49 13.89
CA THR A 106 -3.57 5.78 14.59
C THR A 106 -3.06 6.94 13.73
N PRO A 107 -3.43 8.20 14.07
CA PRO A 107 -3.08 9.35 13.23
C PRO A 107 -1.58 9.60 13.08
N ALA A 108 -1.19 10.02 11.87
CA ALA A 108 0.11 10.60 11.56
C ALA A 108 -0.04 12.08 11.22
N TYR A 109 0.94 12.90 11.62
CA TYR A 109 1.03 14.31 11.25
C TYR A 109 2.37 14.53 10.56
N ILE A 110 2.32 14.67 9.24
CA ILE A 110 3.49 14.69 8.38
C ILE A 110 3.46 16.01 7.59
N PRO A 111 4.47 16.87 7.75
CA PRO A 111 4.59 18.07 6.92
C PRO A 111 4.65 17.70 5.43
N ASP A 112 4.05 18.52 4.56
CA ASP A 112 3.90 18.22 3.12
C ASP A 112 5.23 17.96 2.40
N ASN A 113 6.29 18.69 2.77
CA ASN A 113 7.63 18.46 2.23
C ASN A 113 8.19 17.10 2.66
N VAL A 114 8.02 16.71 3.91
CA VAL A 114 8.45 15.39 4.44
C VAL A 114 7.63 14.27 3.79
N LEU A 115 6.31 14.47 3.67
CA LEU A 115 5.44 13.51 2.98
C LEU A 115 5.91 13.30 1.53
N SER A 116 6.23 14.40 0.82
CA SER A 116 6.63 14.36 -0.58
C SER A 116 8.03 13.77 -0.79
N GLU A 117 9.01 14.17 0.01
CA GLU A 117 10.42 13.82 -0.20
C GLU A 117 10.79 12.45 0.37
N TYR A 118 10.11 12.01 1.43
CA TYR A 118 10.46 10.75 2.12
C TYR A 118 9.42 9.66 1.89
N HIS A 119 8.15 9.92 2.19
CA HIS A 119 7.13 8.88 2.17
C HIS A 119 6.57 8.57 0.79
N ILE A 120 6.51 9.55 -0.12
CA ILE A 120 5.97 9.35 -1.47
C ILE A 120 7.02 8.78 -2.42
N GLU A 121 8.29 9.12 -2.27
CA GLU A 121 9.34 8.75 -3.24
C GLU A 121 9.49 7.23 -3.45
N PRO A 122 9.46 6.34 -2.43
CA PRO A 122 9.47 4.90 -2.65
C PRO A 122 8.30 4.41 -3.51
N PHE A 123 7.10 4.97 -3.32
CA PHE A 123 5.92 4.63 -4.13
C PHE A 123 6.04 5.13 -5.56
N LYS A 124 6.60 6.33 -5.76
CA LYS A 124 6.86 6.85 -7.10
C LYS A 124 7.79 5.92 -7.88
N LYS A 125 8.87 5.45 -7.26
CA LYS A 125 9.78 4.48 -7.88
C LYS A 125 9.13 3.13 -8.15
N ALA A 126 8.24 2.70 -7.28
CA ALA A 126 7.43 1.50 -7.49
C ALA A 126 6.49 1.63 -8.69
N ILE A 127 5.87 2.82 -8.88
CA ILE A 127 5.03 3.12 -10.05
C ILE A 127 5.88 3.13 -11.33
N GLU A 128 7.04 3.77 -11.31
CA GLU A 128 8.00 3.78 -12.42
C GLU A 128 8.48 2.36 -12.78
N ALA A 129 8.59 1.47 -11.79
CA ALA A 129 8.88 0.05 -11.97
C ALA A 129 7.69 -0.77 -12.50
N GLY A 130 6.52 -0.17 -12.61
CA GLY A 130 5.32 -0.79 -13.20
C GLY A 130 4.38 -1.49 -12.23
N ALA A 131 4.40 -1.16 -10.94
CA ALA A 131 3.47 -1.71 -9.95
C ALA A 131 2.01 -1.62 -10.41
N LYS A 132 1.29 -2.74 -10.38
CA LYS A 132 -0.08 -2.84 -10.92
C LYS A 132 -1.17 -2.43 -9.95
N THR A 133 -0.91 -2.53 -8.65
CA THR A 133 -1.93 -2.23 -7.64
C THR A 133 -1.33 -1.52 -6.42
N VAL A 134 -2.16 -0.78 -5.70
CA VAL A 134 -1.77 -0.07 -4.48
C VAL A 134 -2.83 -0.23 -3.40
N MET A 135 -2.41 -0.55 -2.19
CA MET A 135 -3.27 -0.56 -1.00
C MET A 135 -3.09 0.73 -0.23
N ILE A 136 -4.21 1.34 0.16
CA ILE A 136 -4.22 2.64 0.84
C ILE A 136 -3.95 2.47 2.34
N ASN A 137 -3.30 3.48 2.93
CA ASN A 137 -3.04 3.58 4.37
C ASN A 137 -4.34 3.54 5.19
N SER A 138 -4.39 2.65 6.17
CA SER A 138 -5.53 2.44 7.07
C SER A 138 -5.69 3.50 8.18
N GLY A 139 -4.91 4.57 8.15
CA GLY A 139 -4.90 5.64 9.16
C GLY A 139 -5.35 6.99 8.62
N LEU A 140 -5.03 8.01 9.40
CA LEU A 140 -5.26 9.42 9.06
C LEU A 140 -3.92 10.13 8.82
N ILE A 141 -3.88 10.98 7.80
CA ILE A 141 -2.78 11.91 7.57
C ILE A 141 -3.29 13.34 7.83
N ASN A 142 -2.63 14.05 8.72
CA ASN A 142 -2.95 15.44 9.07
C ASN A 142 -4.45 15.66 9.40
N GLY A 143 -5.06 14.67 10.07
CA GLY A 143 -6.45 14.71 10.50
C GLY A 143 -7.49 14.22 9.49
N VAL A 144 -7.07 13.82 8.28
CA VAL A 144 -7.97 13.30 7.24
C VAL A 144 -7.75 11.78 7.06
N PRO A 145 -8.80 10.93 7.14
CA PRO A 145 -8.68 9.53 6.77
C PRO A 145 -8.26 9.39 5.30
N VAL A 146 -7.20 8.63 5.03
CA VAL A 146 -6.65 8.55 3.66
C VAL A 146 -7.67 7.99 2.68
N HIS A 147 -8.54 7.07 3.11
CA HIS A 147 -9.64 6.53 2.30
C HIS A 147 -10.73 7.54 1.91
N ALA A 148 -10.72 8.74 2.50
CA ALA A 148 -11.61 9.84 2.16
C ALA A 148 -10.84 11.06 1.62
N ASP A 149 -9.53 10.94 1.39
CA ASP A 149 -8.69 12.03 0.94
C ASP A 149 -8.52 12.05 -0.58
N TYR A 150 -9.38 12.84 -1.24
CA TYR A 150 -9.30 13.07 -2.68
C TYR A 150 -7.94 13.63 -3.12
N ASN A 151 -7.30 14.47 -2.29
CA ASN A 151 -6.01 15.05 -2.64
C ASN A 151 -4.92 14.00 -2.73
N ILE A 152 -4.84 13.09 -1.73
CA ILE A 152 -3.85 12.02 -1.72
C ILE A 152 -4.10 11.04 -2.88
N MET A 153 -5.34 10.59 -3.08
CA MET A 153 -5.61 9.55 -4.08
C MET A 153 -5.68 10.08 -5.51
N ILE A 154 -6.35 11.20 -5.73
CA ILE A 154 -6.53 11.70 -7.10
C ILE A 154 -5.42 12.69 -7.49
N ASN A 155 -5.17 13.73 -6.68
CA ASN A 155 -4.22 14.75 -7.12
C ASN A 155 -2.77 14.26 -7.03
N ILE A 156 -2.42 13.52 -5.97
CA ILE A 156 -1.06 13.01 -5.79
C ILE A 156 -0.91 11.68 -6.54
N LEU A 157 -1.61 10.62 -6.16
CA LEU A 157 -1.37 9.27 -6.68
C LEU A 157 -1.72 9.17 -8.19
N ARG A 158 -2.93 9.57 -8.59
CA ARG A 158 -3.35 9.46 -10.00
C ARG A 158 -2.68 10.50 -10.90
N LYS A 159 -2.80 11.80 -10.56
CA LYS A 159 -2.38 12.87 -11.47
C LYS A 159 -0.89 13.17 -11.40
N LYS A 160 -0.33 13.39 -10.19
CA LYS A 160 1.08 13.78 -10.03
C LYS A 160 2.02 12.61 -10.27
N LEU A 161 1.70 11.42 -9.74
CA LEU A 161 2.53 10.22 -9.88
C LEU A 161 2.18 9.38 -11.12
N GLY A 162 1.06 9.63 -11.79
CA GLY A 162 0.64 8.93 -13.00
C GLY A 162 0.24 7.48 -12.77
N PHE A 163 -0.24 7.11 -11.58
CA PHE A 163 -0.64 5.74 -11.29
C PHE A 163 -1.96 5.39 -11.99
N GLU A 164 -1.93 4.38 -12.88
CA GLU A 164 -3.08 3.91 -13.66
C GLU A 164 -3.64 2.57 -13.17
N GLY A 165 -2.97 1.92 -12.22
CA GLY A 165 -3.37 0.62 -11.69
C GLY A 165 -4.57 0.67 -10.73
N VAL A 166 -4.87 -0.45 -10.06
CA VAL A 166 -6.01 -0.58 -9.14
C VAL A 166 -5.66 -0.02 -7.76
N ILE A 167 -6.53 0.83 -7.23
CA ILE A 167 -6.48 1.35 -5.86
C ILE A 167 -7.44 0.54 -4.98
N LEU A 168 -6.89 -0.19 -4.00
CA LEU A 168 -7.73 -0.94 -3.06
C LEU A 168 -7.59 -0.41 -1.63
N THR A 169 -8.62 -0.66 -0.82
CA THR A 169 -8.58 -0.33 0.60
C THR A 169 -7.71 -1.32 1.37
N ASP A 170 -7.31 -1.00 2.59
CA ASP A 170 -6.93 -1.98 3.60
C ASP A 170 -8.21 -2.61 4.20
N TRP A 171 -8.06 -3.50 5.18
CA TRP A 171 -9.11 -4.35 5.75
C TRP A 171 -10.28 -3.55 6.34
N GLU A 172 -11.44 -3.64 5.68
CA GLU A 172 -12.72 -3.01 6.07
C GLU A 172 -12.66 -1.48 6.27
N ASP A 173 -11.71 -0.79 5.63
CA ASP A 173 -11.45 0.62 5.95
C ASP A 173 -12.53 1.59 5.49
N ILE A 174 -13.31 1.26 4.47
CA ILE A 174 -14.47 2.09 4.12
C ILE A 174 -15.46 2.14 5.29
N ARG A 175 -15.70 0.99 5.93
CA ARG A 175 -16.56 0.92 7.10
C ARG A 175 -16.04 1.78 8.25
N LYS A 176 -14.74 1.84 8.43
CA LYS A 176 -14.07 2.61 9.49
C LYS A 176 -14.26 4.12 9.36
N LEU A 177 -14.56 4.66 8.18
CA LEU A 177 -14.92 6.07 8.02
C LEU A 177 -16.14 6.47 8.86
N HIS A 178 -17.08 5.53 9.07
CA HIS A 178 -18.19 5.71 9.99
C HIS A 178 -17.86 5.22 11.40
N ASP A 179 -17.39 3.97 11.54
CA ASP A 179 -17.33 3.29 12.85
C ASP A 179 -16.20 3.80 13.74
N ARG A 180 -15.03 4.16 13.15
CA ARG A 180 -13.84 4.63 13.85
C ARG A 180 -13.64 6.14 13.71
N ASP A 181 -13.55 6.62 12.47
CA ASP A 181 -13.09 7.97 12.15
C ASP A 181 -14.20 9.01 12.30
N LYS A 182 -15.48 8.58 12.31
CA LYS A 182 -16.66 9.41 12.51
C LYS A 182 -16.82 10.56 11.50
N VAL A 183 -16.25 10.41 10.30
CA VAL A 183 -16.35 11.40 9.22
C VAL A 183 -17.57 11.18 8.32
N ALA A 184 -18.13 9.97 8.33
CA ALA A 184 -19.38 9.62 7.63
C ALA A 184 -20.50 9.35 8.62
N LYS A 185 -21.71 9.82 8.34
CA LYS A 185 -22.86 9.65 9.23
C LYS A 185 -23.47 8.24 9.23
N ASN A 186 -23.19 7.47 8.20
CA ASN A 186 -23.61 6.07 8.03
C ASN A 186 -22.74 5.36 7.00
N GLN A 187 -22.90 4.04 6.84
CA GLN A 187 -22.09 3.22 5.93
C GLN A 187 -22.28 3.60 4.46
N ARG A 188 -23.46 4.01 4.03
CA ARG A 188 -23.72 4.46 2.66
C ARG A 188 -22.91 5.71 2.33
N GLU A 189 -22.85 6.66 3.26
CA GLU A 189 -22.03 7.87 3.09
C GLU A 189 -20.54 7.54 3.09
N ALA A 190 -20.09 6.60 3.93
CA ALA A 190 -18.71 6.12 3.94
C ALA A 190 -18.30 5.54 2.58
N ILE A 191 -19.14 4.68 1.98
CA ILE A 191 -18.92 4.11 0.65
C ILE A 191 -18.84 5.22 -0.40
N LYS A 192 -19.82 6.14 -0.40
CA LYS A 192 -19.82 7.28 -1.32
C LYS A 192 -18.56 8.13 -1.20
N MET A 193 -18.09 8.43 0.00
CA MET A 193 -16.87 9.20 0.23
C MET A 193 -15.66 8.49 -0.34
N ALA A 194 -15.47 7.20 -0.04
CA ALA A 194 -14.32 6.44 -0.49
C ALA A 194 -14.28 6.31 -2.02
N ILE A 195 -15.40 5.95 -2.66
CA ILE A 195 -15.47 5.83 -4.13
C ILE A 195 -15.20 7.19 -4.81
N ASN A 196 -15.82 8.26 -4.32
CA ASN A 196 -15.59 9.61 -4.88
C ASN A 196 -14.15 10.11 -4.65
N SER A 197 -13.46 9.56 -3.66
CA SER A 197 -12.04 9.86 -3.41
C SER A 197 -11.08 9.00 -4.23
N GLY A 198 -11.58 8.02 -5.01
CA GLY A 198 -10.79 7.28 -5.99
C GLY A 198 -10.48 5.82 -5.65
N ILE A 199 -11.18 5.22 -4.68
CA ILE A 199 -11.08 3.78 -4.41
C ILE A 199 -11.75 3.00 -5.54
N ASP A 200 -11.04 2.02 -6.11
CA ASP A 200 -11.56 1.11 -7.14
C ASP A 200 -12.09 -0.18 -6.54
N MET A 201 -11.50 -0.66 -5.44
CA MET A 201 -11.83 -1.94 -4.83
C MET A 201 -11.86 -1.86 -3.31
N SER A 202 -12.91 -2.38 -2.70
CA SER A 202 -13.04 -2.51 -1.25
C SER A 202 -12.59 -3.87 -0.76
N MET A 203 -11.69 -3.90 0.23
CA MET A 203 -11.35 -5.13 0.95
C MET A 203 -12.38 -5.36 2.07
N VAL A 204 -13.48 -6.01 1.72
CA VAL A 204 -14.62 -6.29 2.61
C VAL A 204 -15.00 -7.77 2.56
N PRO A 205 -14.25 -8.67 3.21
CA PRO A 205 -14.39 -10.11 3.01
C PRO A 205 -15.66 -10.71 3.59
N TYR A 206 -16.25 -10.11 4.63
CA TYR A 206 -17.39 -10.71 5.34
C TYR A 206 -18.74 -10.07 5.01
N GLU A 207 -18.78 -8.77 4.71
CA GLU A 207 -20.01 -8.02 4.51
C GLU A 207 -20.08 -7.39 3.10
N TYR A 208 -19.60 -8.10 2.08
CA TYR A 208 -19.57 -7.59 0.71
C TYR A 208 -20.96 -7.24 0.17
N GLU A 209 -22.02 -7.96 0.58
CA GLU A 209 -23.39 -7.65 0.18
C GLU A 209 -23.83 -6.27 0.65
N HIS A 210 -23.43 -5.87 1.85
CA HIS A 210 -23.73 -4.55 2.38
C HIS A 210 -23.04 -3.46 1.53
N PHE A 211 -21.80 -3.70 1.11
CA PHE A 211 -21.07 -2.80 0.22
C PHE A 211 -21.82 -2.65 -1.12
N VAL A 212 -22.14 -3.77 -1.78
CA VAL A 212 -22.81 -3.79 -3.09
C VAL A 212 -24.20 -3.12 -3.04
N LYS A 213 -24.98 -3.33 -1.98
CA LYS A 213 -26.31 -2.71 -1.83
C LYS A 213 -26.28 -1.21 -1.62
N ASN A 214 -25.16 -0.65 -1.13
CA ASN A 214 -25.02 0.78 -0.82
C ASN A 214 -24.16 1.54 -1.82
N LEU A 215 -23.59 0.86 -2.81
CA LEU A 215 -22.84 1.45 -3.91
C LEU A 215 -23.78 2.12 -4.89
#